data_b648cd36d2a47151db55c05cbe5a3c5b
#
_entry.id   b648cd36d2a47151db55c05cbe5a3c5b
#
_cell.length_a   1.000
_cell.length_b   1.000
_cell.length_c   1.000
_cell.angle_alpha   90.00
_cell.angle_beta   90.00
_cell.angle_gamma   90.00
#
_symmetry.space_group_name_H-M   'P 1'
#
loop_
_entity.id
_entity.type
_entity.pdbx_description
1 polymer ?
#
loop_
_entity_poly.entity_id
_entity_poly.type
_entity_poly.pdbx_seq_one_letter_code
_entity_poly.pdbx_strand_id
1 'polypeptide(L)'
;AIATVALSSCNKESSFDYTIPPTVQDAGKVTLQFENYVGNEALQLNHAYTSNGQSISFSEVKYVITNITMIKENGDQVVYNWDNLNKAGYIIDQAEEASRTFVLDTMAAAKYKSIRFGLGVKKDLNSLTTAQRKSADFYTRTQAKGMQWAWADGFQFAKFAGTYGTNNDELSILIGSGKKGKKLKTSWNSNEDRDAFRYVTLDLPTRPTLAKDGTLKIVIKADLDKILNGENRVTLSEKIPADQDNLDKMFPIVNNIGGRQDVNGKAIIVKKVGSTTENLEGLVSSPANKTGMFSVLNVQ
;
A
#
# COMPACT_ATOMS: atom_id res chain seq x y z
N ALA A 1 8.04 -55.40 -27.94
CA ALA A 1 8.66 -54.43 -27.06
C ALA A 1 8.01 -53.05 -27.35
N ILE A 2 7.16 -52.59 -26.45
CA ILE A 2 6.50 -51.29 -26.53
C ILE A 2 7.30 -50.38 -25.59
N ALA A 3 7.96 -49.40 -26.16
CA ALA A 3 8.67 -48.41 -25.39
C ALA A 3 7.69 -47.29 -24.98
N THR A 4 7.39 -47.18 -23.70
CA THR A 4 6.62 -46.12 -23.11
C THR A 4 7.56 -44.94 -22.87
N VAL A 5 7.38 -43.88 -23.64
CA VAL A 5 8.09 -42.60 -23.40
C VAL A 5 7.30 -41.87 -22.30
N ALA A 6 7.87 -41.77 -21.13
CA ALA A 6 7.38 -40.93 -20.07
C ALA A 6 7.75 -39.50 -20.39
N LEU A 7 6.80 -38.66 -20.76
CA LEU A 7 6.94 -37.23 -20.83
C LEU A 7 6.95 -36.68 -19.40
N SER A 8 8.13 -36.43 -18.88
CA SER A 8 8.34 -35.66 -17.68
C SER A 8 8.03 -34.19 -17.96
N SER A 9 6.80 -33.80 -17.64
CA SER A 9 6.41 -32.38 -17.59
C SER A 9 7.09 -31.74 -16.39
N CYS A 10 8.23 -31.11 -16.58
CA CYS A 10 8.78 -30.18 -15.61
C CYS A 10 7.97 -28.88 -15.64
N ASN A 11 6.84 -28.84 -14.98
CA ASN A 11 6.27 -27.61 -14.49
C ASN A 11 7.14 -27.14 -13.32
N LYS A 12 8.17 -26.35 -13.60
CA LYS A 12 8.71 -25.43 -12.60
C LYS A 12 7.71 -24.29 -12.42
N GLU A 13 6.64 -24.56 -11.69
CA GLU A 13 6.00 -23.51 -10.90
C GLU A 13 7.10 -23.03 -9.96
N SER A 14 7.47 -21.76 -10.09
CA SER A 14 8.22 -21.06 -9.06
C SER A 14 7.27 -20.95 -7.87
N SER A 15 7.20 -22.03 -7.08
CA SER A 15 6.64 -21.98 -5.76
C SER A 15 7.47 -20.97 -5.00
N PHE A 16 6.94 -19.77 -4.79
CA PHE A 16 7.28 -19.06 -3.57
C PHE A 16 7.01 -20.06 -2.47
N ASP A 17 8.06 -20.46 -1.80
CA ASP A 17 7.95 -21.32 -0.65
C ASP A 17 7.29 -20.49 0.46
N TYR A 18 5.96 -20.40 0.37
CA TYR A 18 5.15 -20.00 1.50
C TYR A 18 5.24 -21.16 2.48
N THR A 19 6.27 -21.17 3.27
CA THR A 19 6.21 -21.92 4.52
C THR A 19 5.02 -21.32 5.26
N ILE A 20 3.87 -22.02 5.19
CA ILE A 20 2.81 -21.83 6.17
C ILE A 20 3.54 -21.88 7.49
N PRO A 21 3.51 -20.79 8.29
CA PRO A 21 4.25 -20.78 9.53
C PRO A 21 3.84 -22.06 10.28
N PRO A 22 4.76 -22.91 10.70
CA PRO A 22 4.42 -24.01 11.57
C PRO A 22 3.58 -23.40 12.69
N THR A 23 2.51 -24.05 13.10
CA THR A 23 1.63 -23.61 14.21
C THR A 23 2.49 -22.87 15.19
N VAL A 24 2.31 -21.52 15.25
CA VAL A 24 3.26 -20.64 15.94
C VAL A 24 3.10 -20.95 17.41
N GLN A 25 3.91 -21.89 17.91
CA GLN A 25 3.86 -22.29 19.33
C GLN A 25 4.17 -21.11 20.25
N ASP A 26 4.95 -20.16 19.73
CA ASP A 26 5.33 -18.95 20.45
C ASP A 26 4.88 -17.73 19.63
N ALA A 27 3.69 -17.25 19.93
CA ALA A 27 3.12 -16.07 19.31
C ALA A 27 2.87 -14.94 20.33
N GLY A 28 2.86 -13.73 19.84
CA GLY A 28 2.42 -12.53 20.55
C GLY A 28 1.53 -11.69 19.63
N LYS A 29 1.19 -10.50 20.07
CA LYS A 29 0.33 -9.55 19.35
C LYS A 29 1.12 -8.31 18.97
N VAL A 30 0.89 -7.83 17.74
CA VAL A 30 1.43 -6.55 17.30
C VAL A 30 0.27 -5.60 17.02
N THR A 31 0.23 -4.48 17.72
CA THR A 31 -0.72 -3.41 17.44
C THR A 31 -0.07 -2.41 16.51
N LEU A 32 -0.72 -2.14 15.38
CA LEU A 32 -0.35 -1.06 14.48
C LEU A 32 -1.30 0.10 14.66
N GLN A 33 -0.74 1.29 14.81
CA GLN A 33 -1.48 2.55 14.88
C GLN A 33 -0.96 3.50 13.82
N PHE A 34 -1.85 4.04 13.00
CA PHE A 34 -1.51 5.05 11.99
C PHE A 34 -1.95 6.42 12.47
N GLU A 35 -1.03 7.36 12.45
CA GLU A 35 -1.26 8.76 12.79
C GLU A 35 -0.97 9.63 11.59
N ASN A 36 -1.98 10.39 11.16
CA ASN A 36 -1.87 11.25 9.99
C ASN A 36 -1.40 12.66 10.39
N TYR A 37 -0.47 13.19 9.61
CA TYR A 37 0.15 14.51 9.80
C TYR A 37 0.19 15.27 8.48
N VAL A 38 0.37 16.58 8.57
CA VAL A 38 0.87 17.41 7.48
C VAL A 38 2.15 18.08 8.00
N GLY A 39 3.29 17.60 7.52
CA GLY A 39 4.59 17.98 8.08
C GLY A 39 4.74 17.52 9.53
N ASN A 40 4.80 18.46 10.45
CA ASN A 40 4.92 18.18 11.89
C ASN A 40 3.62 18.39 12.68
N GLU A 41 2.54 18.72 12.02
CA GLU A 41 1.25 19.00 12.62
C GLU A 41 0.30 17.81 12.44
N ALA A 42 -0.36 17.39 13.52
CA ALA A 42 -1.35 16.32 13.47
C ALA A 42 -2.52 16.73 12.56
N LEU A 43 -2.91 15.84 11.65
CA LEU A 43 -3.96 16.14 10.69
C LEU A 43 -5.32 16.37 11.37
N GLN A 44 -5.90 17.52 11.10
CA GLN A 44 -7.28 17.85 11.38
C GLN A 44 -8.02 18.04 10.07
N LEU A 45 -9.17 17.38 9.91
CA LEU A 45 -10.00 17.59 8.72
C LEU A 45 -10.54 19.02 8.69
N ASN A 46 -10.65 19.58 7.49
CA ASN A 46 -11.12 20.95 7.23
C ASN A 46 -10.25 22.05 7.85
N HIS A 47 -9.03 21.73 8.24
CA HIS A 47 -8.01 22.71 8.64
C HIS A 47 -7.10 23.05 7.45
N ALA A 48 -6.67 24.30 7.36
CA ALA A 48 -5.80 24.76 6.27
C ALA A 48 -4.32 24.52 6.62
N TYR A 49 -3.60 23.94 5.68
CA TYR A 49 -2.16 23.69 5.73
C TYR A 49 -1.47 24.34 4.54
N THR A 50 -0.17 24.34 4.55
CA THR A 50 0.64 24.70 3.38
C THR A 50 1.47 23.49 2.95
N SER A 51 1.34 23.08 1.69
CA SER A 51 2.13 22.02 1.09
C SER A 51 2.63 22.46 -0.28
N ASN A 52 3.93 22.28 -0.54
CA ASN A 52 4.57 22.72 -1.78
C ASN A 52 4.20 24.15 -2.22
N GLY A 53 4.09 25.07 -1.25
CA GLY A 53 3.75 26.47 -1.50
C GLY A 53 2.27 26.76 -1.80
N GLN A 54 1.40 25.77 -1.73
CA GLN A 54 -0.03 25.93 -1.92
C GLN A 54 -0.78 25.71 -0.59
N SER A 55 -1.85 26.49 -0.39
CA SER A 55 -2.83 26.21 0.66
C SER A 55 -3.54 24.91 0.33
N ILE A 56 -3.73 24.04 1.31
CA ILE A 56 -4.43 22.75 1.17
C ILE A 56 -5.26 22.48 2.41
N SER A 57 -6.46 21.97 2.23
CA SER A 57 -7.31 21.50 3.32
C SER A 57 -7.93 20.16 2.93
N PHE A 58 -7.86 19.19 3.84
CA PHE A 58 -8.44 17.88 3.61
C PHE A 58 -9.79 17.77 4.30
N SER A 59 -10.83 17.41 3.54
CA SER A 59 -12.14 17.00 4.06
C SER A 59 -12.26 15.50 4.19
N GLU A 60 -11.44 14.74 3.44
CA GLU A 60 -11.43 13.28 3.47
C GLU A 60 -10.01 12.76 3.23
N VAL A 61 -9.56 11.84 4.08
CA VAL A 61 -8.30 11.13 3.95
C VAL A 61 -8.52 9.67 4.27
N LYS A 62 -8.36 8.82 3.26
CA LYS A 62 -8.48 7.36 3.37
C LYS A 62 -7.39 6.65 2.58
N TYR A 63 -6.91 5.52 3.09
CA TYR A 63 -6.02 4.64 2.36
C TYR A 63 -6.11 3.20 2.84
N VAL A 64 -5.72 2.27 1.98
CA VAL A 64 -5.81 0.84 2.21
C VAL A 64 -4.44 0.27 2.55
N ILE A 65 -4.36 -0.48 3.64
CA ILE A 65 -3.17 -1.19 4.08
C ILE A 65 -3.42 -2.70 3.98
N THR A 66 -2.51 -3.41 3.33
CA THR A 66 -2.58 -4.87 3.14
C THR A 66 -1.20 -5.51 3.26
N ASN A 67 -1.13 -6.83 3.11
CA ASN A 67 0.13 -7.59 2.96
C ASN A 67 1.20 -7.26 4.01
N ILE A 68 0.78 -7.24 5.27
CA ILE A 68 1.66 -6.87 6.39
C ILE A 68 2.65 -8.01 6.67
N THR A 69 3.90 -7.64 6.84
CA THR A 69 5.01 -8.55 7.12
C THR A 69 5.93 -7.93 8.17
N MET A 70 6.23 -8.66 9.20
CA MET A 70 7.31 -8.31 10.13
C MET A 70 8.60 -9.00 9.69
N ILE A 71 9.70 -8.28 9.65
CA ILE A 71 11.00 -8.78 9.21
C ILE A 71 11.89 -8.94 10.44
N LYS A 72 12.30 -10.18 10.72
CA LYS A 72 13.17 -10.51 11.84
C LYS A 72 14.57 -9.94 11.65
N GLU A 73 15.34 -9.89 12.72
CA GLU A 73 16.72 -9.38 12.70
C GLU A 73 17.62 -10.14 11.71
N ASN A 74 17.44 -11.46 11.60
CA ASN A 74 18.16 -12.33 10.65
C ASN A 74 17.67 -12.20 9.19
N GLY A 75 16.58 -11.47 8.94
CA GLY A 75 15.99 -11.27 7.60
C GLY A 75 14.78 -12.13 7.29
N ASP A 76 14.48 -13.15 8.12
CA ASP A 76 13.27 -13.97 7.93
C ASP A 76 12.01 -13.10 7.96
N GLN A 77 11.04 -13.48 7.17
CA GLN A 77 9.76 -12.75 7.05
C GLN A 77 8.63 -13.50 7.76
N VAL A 78 7.92 -12.79 8.60
CA VAL A 78 6.70 -13.27 9.26
C VAL A 78 5.52 -12.55 8.63
N VAL A 79 4.78 -13.25 7.82
CA VAL A 79 3.68 -12.74 7.00
C VAL A 79 2.37 -12.86 7.79
N TYR A 80 1.57 -11.80 7.79
CA TYR A 80 0.28 -11.79 8.46
C TYR A 80 -0.87 -11.95 7.46
N ASN A 81 -1.52 -13.13 7.45
CA ASN A 81 -2.73 -13.41 6.66
C ASN A 81 -2.68 -12.89 5.21
N TRP A 82 -1.57 -13.10 4.51
CA TRP A 82 -1.43 -12.68 3.13
C TRP A 82 -2.57 -13.23 2.25
N ASP A 83 -2.94 -12.44 1.24
CA ASP A 83 -4.00 -12.76 0.29
C ASP A 83 -5.39 -12.97 0.92
N ASN A 84 -5.53 -12.73 2.23
CA ASN A 84 -6.81 -12.74 2.92
C ASN A 84 -7.23 -11.32 3.32
N LEU A 85 -7.83 -10.60 2.40
CA LEU A 85 -8.26 -9.21 2.62
C LEU A 85 -9.30 -9.06 3.73
N ASN A 86 -10.08 -10.10 4.02
CA ASN A 86 -11.05 -10.05 5.12
C ASN A 86 -10.38 -9.96 6.49
N LYS A 87 -9.22 -10.63 6.65
CA LYS A 87 -8.44 -10.65 7.89
C LYS A 87 -7.33 -9.61 7.92
N ALA A 88 -6.73 -9.29 6.79
CA ALA A 88 -5.54 -8.47 6.71
C ALA A 88 -5.65 -7.28 5.73
N GLY A 89 -6.86 -6.91 5.33
CA GLY A 89 -7.15 -5.68 4.61
C GLY A 89 -7.73 -4.64 5.55
N TYR A 90 -7.03 -3.52 5.71
CA TYR A 90 -7.42 -2.42 6.60
C TYR A 90 -7.65 -1.15 5.80
N ILE A 91 -8.71 -0.44 6.13
CA ILE A 91 -9.01 0.87 5.56
C ILE A 91 -8.77 1.90 6.66
N ILE A 92 -7.73 2.69 6.49
CA ILE A 92 -7.45 3.81 7.39
C ILE A 92 -8.33 4.99 6.94
N ASP A 93 -9.14 5.50 7.83
CA ASP A 93 -10.04 6.63 7.60
C ASP A 93 -9.80 7.69 8.68
N GLN A 94 -9.38 8.88 8.29
CA GLN A 94 -9.08 9.95 9.24
C GLN A 94 -10.32 10.35 10.06
N ALA A 95 -11.51 10.25 9.48
CA ALA A 95 -12.76 10.56 10.18
C ALA A 95 -13.13 9.53 11.26
N GLU A 96 -12.52 8.34 11.23
CA GLU A 96 -12.81 7.24 12.15
C GLU A 96 -11.57 6.84 12.93
N GLU A 97 -11.47 7.29 14.17
CA GLU A 97 -10.31 7.00 15.02
C GLU A 97 -10.05 5.50 15.18
N ALA A 98 -11.10 4.71 15.36
CA ALA A 98 -10.99 3.25 15.51
C ALA A 98 -10.40 2.56 14.29
N SER A 99 -10.54 3.12 13.09
CA SER A 99 -9.99 2.56 11.85
C SER A 99 -8.46 2.65 11.78
N ARG A 100 -7.88 3.54 12.55
CA ARG A 100 -6.44 3.82 12.52
C ARG A 100 -5.60 2.90 13.42
N THR A 101 -6.26 2.04 14.19
CA THR A 101 -5.57 1.09 15.08
C THR A 101 -6.13 -0.31 14.91
N PHE A 102 -5.26 -1.28 14.71
CA PHE A 102 -5.65 -2.69 14.58
C PHE A 102 -4.57 -3.63 15.12
N VAL A 103 -4.98 -4.86 15.41
CA VAL A 103 -4.11 -5.87 16.03
C VAL A 103 -3.83 -7.01 15.06
N LEU A 104 -2.56 -7.33 14.93
CA LEU A 104 -2.09 -8.57 14.33
C LEU A 104 -2.00 -9.60 15.48
N ASP A 105 -2.96 -10.47 15.56
CA ASP A 105 -3.24 -11.31 16.74
C ASP A 105 -2.33 -12.54 16.89
N THR A 106 -1.60 -12.89 15.84
CA THR A 106 -0.77 -14.11 15.82
C THR A 106 0.54 -13.82 15.08
N MET A 107 1.46 -13.16 15.77
CA MET A 107 2.79 -12.86 15.24
C MET A 107 3.84 -13.68 15.98
N ALA A 108 4.78 -14.29 15.26
CA ALA A 108 5.83 -15.09 15.88
C ALA A 108 6.64 -14.29 16.89
N ALA A 109 6.91 -14.87 18.07
CA ALA A 109 7.82 -14.28 19.04
C ALA A 109 9.23 -14.22 18.44
N ALA A 110 9.77 -13.02 18.33
CA ALA A 110 11.07 -12.78 17.71
C ALA A 110 11.55 -11.34 17.94
N LYS A 111 12.83 -11.11 17.65
CA LYS A 111 13.38 -9.77 17.50
C LYS A 111 13.21 -9.28 16.08
N TYR A 112 12.60 -8.11 15.90
CA TYR A 112 12.24 -7.55 14.61
C TYR A 112 13.08 -6.32 14.27
N LYS A 113 13.49 -6.21 13.00
CA LYS A 113 14.23 -5.05 12.51
C LYS A 113 13.38 -4.10 11.67
N SER A 114 12.36 -4.61 11.00
CA SER A 114 11.52 -3.80 10.11
C SER A 114 10.10 -4.33 10.03
N ILE A 115 9.19 -3.46 9.66
CA ILE A 115 7.84 -3.80 9.21
C ILE A 115 7.71 -3.45 7.74
N ARG A 116 7.00 -4.29 6.98
CA ARG A 116 6.58 -4.02 5.61
C ARG A 116 5.07 -4.14 5.51
N PHE A 117 4.47 -3.27 4.73
CA PHE A 117 3.06 -3.38 4.38
C PHE A 117 2.82 -2.92 2.94
N GLY A 118 1.73 -3.37 2.34
CA GLY A 118 1.26 -2.91 1.05
C GLY A 118 0.36 -1.68 1.20
N LEU A 119 0.58 -0.65 0.40
CA LEU A 119 -0.38 0.41 0.16
C LEU A 119 -1.24 0.00 -1.03
N GLY A 120 -2.51 -0.24 -0.78
CA GLY A 120 -3.46 -0.73 -1.77
C GLY A 120 -3.66 -2.25 -1.77
N VAL A 121 -4.13 -2.78 -2.87
CA VAL A 121 -4.45 -4.20 -3.07
C VAL A 121 -3.63 -4.75 -4.22
N LYS A 122 -2.96 -5.87 -4.01
CA LYS A 122 -2.16 -6.56 -5.04
C LYS A 122 -3.01 -6.88 -6.28
N LYS A 123 -2.34 -6.90 -7.42
CA LYS A 123 -2.96 -7.01 -8.74
C LYS A 123 -3.92 -8.18 -8.88
N ASP A 124 -3.53 -9.37 -8.46
CA ASP A 124 -4.35 -10.59 -8.53
C ASP A 124 -5.67 -10.43 -7.76
N LEU A 125 -5.62 -9.91 -6.54
CA LEU A 125 -6.82 -9.63 -5.73
C LEU A 125 -7.60 -8.42 -6.25
N ASN A 126 -6.91 -7.40 -6.74
CA ASN A 126 -7.53 -6.20 -7.33
C ASN A 126 -8.23 -6.51 -8.66
N SER A 127 -7.79 -7.54 -9.38
CA SER A 127 -8.31 -7.94 -10.69
C SER A 127 -9.48 -8.93 -10.62
N LEU A 128 -9.87 -9.40 -9.45
CA LEU A 128 -11.03 -10.26 -9.29
C LEU A 128 -12.30 -9.59 -9.82
N THR A 129 -13.18 -10.37 -10.41
CA THR A 129 -14.49 -9.87 -10.87
C THR A 129 -15.35 -9.42 -9.69
N THR A 130 -16.33 -8.57 -9.94
CA THR A 130 -17.29 -8.15 -8.92
C THR A 130 -17.98 -9.35 -8.24
N ALA A 131 -18.33 -10.42 -9.01
CA ALA A 131 -18.93 -11.61 -8.45
C ALA A 131 -18.00 -12.35 -7.48
N GLN A 132 -16.71 -12.46 -7.83
CA GLN A 132 -15.70 -13.09 -6.97
C GLN A 132 -15.43 -12.31 -5.69
N ARG A 133 -15.57 -10.98 -5.74
CA ARG A 133 -15.32 -10.09 -4.60
C ARG A 133 -16.50 -9.91 -3.66
N LYS A 134 -17.74 -9.98 -4.18
CA LYS A 134 -18.97 -9.68 -3.41
C LYS A 134 -19.16 -10.56 -2.17
N SER A 135 -18.57 -11.74 -2.13
CA SER A 135 -18.60 -12.61 -0.96
C SER A 135 -17.61 -12.23 0.13
N ALA A 136 -16.75 -11.23 -0.11
CA ALA A 136 -15.72 -10.82 0.82
C ALA A 136 -16.19 -9.64 1.67
N ASP A 137 -16.03 -9.73 2.98
CA ASP A 137 -16.30 -8.63 3.92
C ASP A 137 -15.51 -7.37 3.58
N PHE A 138 -14.26 -7.50 3.17
CA PHE A 138 -13.43 -6.40 2.72
C PHE A 138 -14.08 -5.61 1.55
N TYR A 139 -14.72 -6.31 0.61
CA TYR A 139 -15.45 -5.66 -0.48
C TYR A 139 -16.58 -4.77 0.06
N THR A 140 -17.38 -5.29 0.97
CA THR A 140 -18.48 -4.54 1.59
C THR A 140 -17.96 -3.31 2.36
N ARG A 141 -16.88 -3.48 3.12
CA ARG A 141 -16.25 -2.38 3.84
C ARG A 141 -15.71 -1.30 2.91
N THR A 142 -15.02 -1.68 1.83
CA THR A 142 -14.50 -0.73 0.85
C THR A 142 -15.62 -0.02 0.08
N GLN A 143 -16.72 -0.71 -0.21
CA GLN A 143 -17.91 -0.10 -0.81
C GLN A 143 -18.53 0.95 0.12
N ALA A 144 -18.75 0.61 1.38
CA ALA A 144 -19.32 1.52 2.38
C ALA A 144 -18.44 2.77 2.60
N LYS A 145 -17.12 2.65 2.40
CA LYS A 145 -16.16 3.74 2.52
C LYS A 145 -15.92 4.53 1.23
N GLY A 146 -16.60 4.16 0.13
CA GLY A 146 -16.36 4.79 -1.17
C GLY A 146 -14.97 4.56 -1.73
N MET A 147 -14.34 3.41 -1.40
CA MET A 147 -12.98 3.02 -1.82
C MET A 147 -13.00 2.02 -2.98
N GLN A 148 -13.99 2.14 -3.85
CA GLN A 148 -14.09 1.35 -5.08
C GLN A 148 -14.26 2.28 -6.28
N TRP A 149 -13.78 1.82 -7.43
CA TRP A 149 -13.98 2.57 -8.66
C TRP A 149 -15.45 2.51 -9.10
N ALA A 150 -16.02 3.66 -9.46
CA ALA A 150 -17.36 3.72 -10.04
C ALA A 150 -17.40 3.23 -11.49
N TRP A 151 -16.27 3.32 -12.20
CA TRP A 151 -16.15 3.06 -13.64
C TRP A 151 -15.44 1.75 -13.99
N ALA A 152 -14.81 1.10 -13.02
CA ALA A 152 -14.03 -0.12 -13.23
C ALA A 152 -14.15 -1.07 -12.04
N ASP A 153 -13.81 -2.33 -12.26
CA ASP A 153 -13.56 -3.25 -11.17
C ASP A 153 -12.23 -2.88 -10.49
N GLY A 154 -12.15 -3.02 -9.18
CA GLY A 154 -10.95 -2.76 -8.38
C GLY A 154 -11.21 -1.77 -7.26
N PHE A 155 -10.16 -1.55 -6.50
CA PHE A 155 -10.21 -0.71 -5.32
C PHE A 155 -9.46 0.60 -5.55
N GLN A 156 -9.91 1.66 -4.91
CA GLN A 156 -9.08 2.83 -4.66
C GLN A 156 -8.11 2.50 -3.53
N PHE A 157 -6.84 2.79 -3.73
CA PHE A 157 -5.78 2.51 -2.76
C PHE A 157 -5.58 3.65 -1.78
N ALA A 158 -5.81 4.87 -2.25
CA ALA A 158 -5.89 6.05 -1.41
C ALA A 158 -6.86 7.07 -2.02
N LYS A 159 -7.48 7.86 -1.16
CA LYS A 159 -8.40 8.93 -1.49
C LYS A 159 -8.11 10.12 -0.59
N PHE A 160 -7.79 11.24 -1.22
CA PHE A 160 -7.58 12.52 -0.56
C PHE A 160 -8.49 13.55 -1.23
N ALA A 161 -9.44 14.09 -0.49
CA ALA A 161 -10.38 15.09 -0.98
C ALA A 161 -10.37 16.33 -0.08
N GLY A 162 -10.76 17.47 -0.64
CA GLY A 162 -10.79 18.74 0.08
C GLY A 162 -10.73 19.94 -0.84
N THR A 163 -9.91 20.92 -0.48
CA THR A 163 -9.68 22.13 -1.29
C THR A 163 -8.20 22.48 -1.36
N TYR A 164 -7.80 23.23 -2.38
CA TYR A 164 -6.45 23.78 -2.51
C TYR A 164 -6.48 25.20 -3.11
N GLY A 165 -5.34 25.90 -2.98
CA GLY A 165 -5.16 27.24 -3.51
C GLY A 165 -5.96 28.32 -2.77
N THR A 166 -5.84 29.55 -3.26
CA THR A 166 -6.50 30.71 -2.65
C THR A 166 -8.00 30.80 -2.95
N ASN A 167 -8.44 30.14 -4.03
CA ASN A 167 -9.83 30.11 -4.44
C ASN A 167 -10.62 28.95 -3.85
N ASN A 168 -9.98 28.11 -3.02
CA ASN A 168 -10.56 26.86 -2.52
C ASN A 168 -11.01 25.92 -3.65
N ASP A 169 -10.18 25.78 -4.68
CA ASP A 169 -10.43 24.86 -5.77
C ASP A 169 -10.54 23.42 -5.23
N GLU A 170 -11.31 22.58 -5.89
CA GLU A 170 -11.57 21.22 -5.42
C GLU A 170 -10.32 20.35 -5.48
N LEU A 171 -9.87 19.85 -4.33
CA LEU A 171 -8.88 18.79 -4.21
C LEU A 171 -9.56 17.44 -4.36
N SER A 172 -9.12 16.66 -5.35
CA SER A 172 -9.53 15.28 -5.51
C SER A 172 -8.36 14.46 -6.05
N ILE A 173 -7.75 13.65 -5.18
CA ILE A 173 -6.65 12.75 -5.52
C ILE A 173 -7.11 11.33 -5.23
N LEU A 174 -7.31 10.54 -6.28
CA LEU A 174 -7.74 9.15 -6.20
C LEU A 174 -6.64 8.25 -6.77
N ILE A 175 -6.16 7.33 -5.96
CA ILE A 175 -5.05 6.44 -6.30
C ILE A 175 -5.56 5.00 -6.35
N GLY A 176 -5.16 4.28 -7.40
CA GLY A 176 -5.45 2.86 -7.54
C GLY A 176 -4.95 2.33 -8.88
N SER A 177 -4.99 1.02 -9.05
CA SER A 177 -4.61 0.34 -10.27
C SER A 177 -5.84 0.11 -11.15
N GLY A 178 -5.70 0.38 -12.44
CA GLY A 178 -6.74 0.08 -13.42
C GLY A 178 -6.77 -1.41 -13.77
N LYS A 179 -7.96 -1.93 -14.11
CA LYS A 179 -8.13 -3.30 -14.58
C LYS A 179 -7.72 -3.43 -16.04
N LYS A 180 -6.94 -4.49 -16.34
CA LYS A 180 -6.70 -4.94 -17.72
C LYS A 180 -8.04 -5.24 -18.41
N GLY A 181 -8.27 -4.65 -19.59
CA GLY A 181 -9.39 -5.02 -20.47
C GLY A 181 -10.45 -3.97 -20.74
N LYS A 182 -10.52 -2.85 -20.01
CA LYS A 182 -11.21 -1.66 -20.51
C LYS A 182 -10.18 -0.84 -21.28
N LYS A 183 -10.48 -0.49 -22.51
CA LYS A 183 -9.61 0.30 -23.41
C LYS A 183 -9.19 1.57 -22.68
N LEU A 184 -8.04 1.52 -22.05
CA LEU A 184 -7.30 2.71 -21.69
C LEU A 184 -6.88 3.35 -23.00
N LYS A 185 -7.30 4.58 -23.24
CA LYS A 185 -6.98 5.26 -24.48
C LYS A 185 -5.46 5.39 -24.62
N THR A 186 -4.95 4.65 -25.52
CA THR A 186 -3.91 4.81 -26.55
C THR A 186 -2.52 5.39 -26.25
N SER A 187 -2.19 5.96 -25.13
CA SER A 187 -0.80 6.37 -24.84
C SER A 187 -0.04 5.39 -23.94
N TRP A 188 -0.67 4.32 -23.55
CA TRP A 188 -0.08 3.27 -22.75
C TRP A 188 0.45 2.21 -23.68
N ASN A 189 1.74 1.97 -23.65
CA ASN A 189 2.27 0.76 -24.22
C ASN A 189 1.50 -0.41 -23.61
N SER A 190 0.80 -1.17 -24.44
CA SER A 190 -0.05 -2.30 -24.09
C SER A 190 0.67 -3.41 -23.29
N ASN A 191 1.95 -3.24 -23.04
CA ASN A 191 2.82 -4.16 -22.31
C ASN A 191 3.15 -3.74 -20.88
N GLU A 192 2.75 -2.54 -20.45
CA GLU A 192 3.03 -2.04 -19.10
C GLU A 192 1.71 -1.85 -18.35
N ASP A 193 1.34 -2.84 -17.55
CA ASP A 193 0.29 -2.67 -16.54
C ASP A 193 0.81 -1.70 -15.48
N ARG A 194 0.33 -0.48 -15.46
CA ARG A 194 0.68 0.48 -14.41
C ARG A 194 -0.06 0.12 -13.13
N ASP A 195 0.70 -0.41 -12.19
CA ASP A 195 0.21 -0.78 -10.89
C ASP A 195 0.60 0.29 -9.86
N ALA A 196 -0.40 0.84 -9.18
CA ALA A 196 -0.20 1.81 -8.10
C ALA A 196 0.09 1.15 -6.74
N PHE A 197 -0.01 -0.18 -6.65
CA PHE A 197 0.34 -0.91 -5.44
C PHE A 197 1.82 -0.69 -5.09
N ARG A 198 2.10 -0.45 -3.81
CA ARG A 198 3.47 -0.25 -3.32
C ARG A 198 3.68 -0.98 -2.02
N TYR A 199 4.85 -1.62 -1.90
CA TYR A 199 5.35 -2.04 -0.60
C TYR A 199 6.11 -0.90 0.07
N VAL A 200 5.75 -0.62 1.30
CA VAL A 200 6.45 0.30 2.19
C VAL A 200 7.17 -0.53 3.25
N THR A 201 8.48 -0.38 3.37
CA THR A 201 9.29 -1.05 4.40
C THR A 201 9.86 0.02 5.32
N LEU A 202 9.61 -0.11 6.62
CA LEU A 202 10.07 0.81 7.64
C LEU A 202 10.97 0.08 8.64
N ASP A 203 12.15 0.61 8.88
CA ASP A 203 13.05 0.10 9.92
C ASP A 203 12.50 0.47 11.31
N LEU A 204 12.56 -0.49 12.22
CA LEU A 204 12.18 -0.29 13.62
C LEU A 204 13.42 0.20 14.39
N PRO A 205 13.42 1.44 14.88
CA PRO A 205 14.63 2.07 15.42
C PRO A 205 15.20 1.34 16.63
N THR A 206 14.35 0.73 17.46
CA THR A 206 14.74 0.03 18.70
C THR A 206 14.97 -1.46 18.51
N ARG A 207 14.70 -2.01 17.33
CA ARG A 207 14.72 -3.46 17.05
C ARG A 207 14.03 -4.28 18.17
N PRO A 208 12.73 -4.07 18.36
CA PRO A 208 12.00 -4.60 19.51
C PRO A 208 11.93 -6.13 19.47
N THR A 209 11.81 -6.72 20.66
CA THR A 209 11.53 -8.15 20.83
C THR A 209 10.06 -8.33 21.18
N LEU A 210 9.33 -9.07 20.35
CA LEU A 210 8.02 -9.59 20.69
C LEU A 210 8.21 -10.91 21.45
N ALA A 211 7.84 -10.94 22.72
CA ALA A 211 7.86 -12.16 23.52
C ALA A 211 6.62 -13.03 23.23
N LYS A 212 6.70 -14.31 23.61
CA LYS A 212 5.53 -15.18 23.69
C LYS A 212 4.46 -14.54 24.57
N ASP A 213 3.21 -14.57 24.12
CA ASP A 213 2.05 -13.94 24.78
C ASP A 213 2.24 -12.43 25.07
N GLY A 214 3.32 -11.85 24.54
CA GLY A 214 3.65 -10.44 24.67
C GLY A 214 2.88 -9.57 23.69
N THR A 215 3.03 -8.26 23.88
CA THR A 215 2.48 -7.23 22.99
C THR A 215 3.56 -6.28 22.52
N LEU A 216 3.48 -5.86 21.28
CA LEU A 216 4.31 -4.83 20.69
C LEU A 216 3.39 -3.81 20.01
N LYS A 217 3.60 -2.53 20.28
CA LYS A 217 2.87 -1.47 19.59
C LYS A 217 3.82 -0.69 18.69
N ILE A 218 3.45 -0.53 17.43
CA ILE A 218 4.18 0.26 16.44
C ILE A 218 3.27 1.39 15.98
N VAL A 219 3.70 2.62 16.21
CA VAL A 219 3.01 3.83 15.75
C VAL A 219 3.69 4.31 14.47
N ILE A 220 2.90 4.41 13.40
CA ILE A 220 3.34 4.81 12.06
C ILE A 220 2.77 6.19 11.76
N LYS A 221 3.65 7.15 11.50
CA LYS A 221 3.30 8.46 10.97
C LYS A 221 3.03 8.33 9.47
N ALA A 222 1.91 8.90 9.03
CA ALA A 222 1.62 9.13 7.62
C ALA A 222 1.61 10.65 7.36
N ASP A 223 2.67 11.15 6.75
CA ASP A 223 2.87 12.57 6.49
C ASP A 223 2.30 12.97 5.11
N LEU A 224 1.12 13.57 5.12
CA LEU A 224 0.41 13.95 3.91
C LEU A 224 1.06 15.13 3.15
N ASP A 225 1.95 15.91 3.79
CA ASP A 225 2.73 16.90 3.05
C ASP A 225 3.54 16.23 1.93
N LYS A 226 4.00 14.99 2.18
CA LYS A 226 4.83 14.25 1.22
C LYS A 226 4.12 13.89 -0.07
N ILE A 227 2.80 13.83 -0.09
CA ILE A 227 2.07 13.53 -1.34
C ILE A 227 2.30 14.59 -2.42
N LEU A 228 2.49 15.86 -2.04
CA LEU A 228 2.75 16.97 -2.94
C LEU A 228 4.20 17.47 -2.86
N ASN A 229 4.80 17.38 -1.68
CA ASN A 229 6.11 17.90 -1.35
C ASN A 229 7.12 16.78 -1.04
N GLY A 230 7.07 15.69 -1.80
CA GLY A 230 7.99 14.57 -1.72
C GLY A 230 9.19 14.73 -2.66
N GLU A 231 9.69 13.61 -3.14
CA GLU A 231 10.73 13.56 -4.17
C GLU A 231 10.28 14.26 -5.46
N ASN A 232 9.01 14.06 -5.81
CA ASN A 232 8.36 14.80 -6.89
C ASN A 232 7.62 16.00 -6.29
N ARG A 233 7.95 17.20 -6.75
CA ARG A 233 7.20 18.41 -6.42
C ARG A 233 5.96 18.47 -7.27
N VAL A 234 4.78 18.36 -6.67
CA VAL A 234 3.50 18.35 -7.36
C VAL A 234 2.74 19.64 -7.04
N THR A 235 2.56 20.48 -8.04
CA THR A 235 1.71 21.67 -7.93
C THR A 235 0.31 21.32 -8.47
N LEU A 236 -0.69 21.52 -7.64
CA LEU A 236 -2.08 21.29 -8.03
C LEU A 236 -2.57 22.46 -8.89
N SER A 237 -3.07 22.17 -10.06
CA SER A 237 -3.68 23.14 -10.99
C SER A 237 -5.03 22.66 -11.52
N GLU A 238 -5.38 21.43 -11.21
CA GLU A 238 -6.61 20.77 -11.64
C GLU A 238 -6.91 19.58 -10.72
N LYS A 239 -8.11 19.04 -10.83
CA LYS A 239 -8.44 17.75 -10.19
C LYS A 239 -7.54 16.67 -10.77
N ILE A 240 -7.14 15.72 -9.90
CA ILE A 240 -6.55 14.46 -10.35
C ILE A 240 -7.66 13.42 -10.23
N PRO A 241 -8.58 13.38 -11.19
CA PRO A 241 -9.72 12.50 -11.10
C PRO A 241 -9.31 11.05 -11.30
N ALA A 242 -10.15 10.19 -10.77
CA ALA A 242 -10.07 8.74 -10.89
C ALA A 242 -10.42 8.24 -12.29
N ASP A 243 -10.11 8.98 -13.34
CA ASP A 243 -10.32 8.51 -14.69
C ASP A 243 -9.02 7.99 -15.31
N GLN A 244 -9.20 7.25 -16.40
CA GLN A 244 -8.12 6.58 -17.09
C GLN A 244 -7.09 7.54 -17.71
N ASP A 245 -7.51 8.78 -17.98
CA ASP A 245 -6.71 9.76 -18.69
C ASP A 245 -5.70 10.48 -17.77
N ASN A 246 -5.87 10.34 -16.44
CA ASN A 246 -5.07 11.05 -15.43
C ASN A 246 -4.11 10.18 -14.62
N LEU A 247 -3.98 8.90 -14.95
CA LEU A 247 -3.06 8.02 -14.24
C LEU A 247 -1.60 8.51 -14.31
N ASP A 248 -1.20 9.19 -15.38
CA ASP A 248 0.14 9.79 -15.47
C ASP A 248 0.38 10.87 -14.43
N LYS A 249 -0.64 11.65 -14.10
CA LYS A 249 -0.60 12.68 -13.06
C LYS A 249 -0.60 12.08 -11.65
N MET A 250 -1.22 10.90 -11.51
CA MET A 250 -1.25 10.17 -10.25
C MET A 250 0.13 9.59 -9.87
N PHE A 251 0.93 9.14 -10.83
CA PHE A 251 2.18 8.43 -10.54
C PHE A 251 3.22 9.23 -9.77
N PRO A 252 3.46 10.52 -10.01
CA PRO A 252 4.34 11.32 -9.16
C PRO A 252 3.92 11.30 -7.69
N ILE A 253 2.61 11.36 -7.43
CA ILE A 253 2.03 11.27 -6.08
C ILE A 253 2.21 9.87 -5.50
N VAL A 254 1.93 8.81 -6.27
CA VAL A 254 2.14 7.42 -5.86
C VAL A 254 3.59 7.18 -5.47
N ASN A 255 4.53 7.70 -6.23
CA ASN A 255 5.95 7.58 -5.93
C ASN A 255 6.31 8.33 -4.64
N ASN A 256 5.74 9.51 -4.42
CA ASN A 256 5.92 10.27 -3.19
C ASN A 256 5.37 9.51 -1.98
N ILE A 257 4.18 8.90 -2.08
CA ILE A 257 3.56 8.15 -0.99
C ILE A 257 4.37 6.91 -0.65
N GLY A 258 4.77 6.14 -1.65
CA GLY A 258 5.52 4.91 -1.46
C GLY A 258 6.97 5.11 -1.00
N GLY A 259 7.44 6.34 -0.92
CA GLY A 259 8.81 6.66 -0.51
C GLY A 259 9.84 6.03 -1.43
N ARG A 260 9.58 6.05 -2.70
CA ARG A 260 10.35 5.33 -3.68
C ARG A 260 11.64 6.03 -4.05
N GLN A 261 12.77 5.37 -3.85
CA GLN A 261 13.98 5.68 -4.60
C GLN A 261 14.00 4.85 -5.88
N ASP A 262 14.31 5.50 -6.97
CA ASP A 262 14.74 4.75 -8.12
C ASP A 262 16.18 4.27 -7.95
N VAL A 263 16.50 3.19 -8.60
CA VAL A 263 17.87 2.66 -8.60
C VAL A 263 18.79 3.53 -9.48
N ASN A 264 18.24 4.47 -10.26
CA ASN A 264 18.96 5.32 -11.21
C ASN A 264 18.26 6.66 -11.49
N GLY A 265 17.50 7.24 -10.54
CA GLY A 265 16.73 8.45 -10.78
C GLY A 265 15.51 8.24 -11.67
N LYS A 266 15.08 7.02 -11.97
CA LYS A 266 13.91 6.72 -12.80
C LYS A 266 12.84 5.99 -12.00
N ALA A 267 11.61 6.46 -12.13
CA ALA A 267 10.47 5.77 -11.55
C ALA A 267 10.44 4.31 -12.00
N ILE A 268 10.48 3.35 -11.04
CA ILE A 268 10.37 1.93 -11.36
C ILE A 268 8.95 1.71 -11.87
N ILE A 269 8.80 1.60 -13.13
CA ILE A 269 7.56 1.13 -13.73
C ILE A 269 7.51 -0.35 -13.41
N VAL A 270 6.44 -0.78 -12.74
CA VAL A 270 6.23 -2.20 -12.49
C VAL A 270 6.10 -2.87 -13.85
N LYS A 271 7.09 -3.66 -14.23
CA LYS A 271 7.02 -4.43 -15.45
C LYS A 271 6.05 -5.60 -15.28
N LYS A 272 5.47 -5.99 -16.40
CA LYS A 272 4.45 -7.01 -16.53
C LYS A 272 4.81 -8.32 -15.81
N VAL A 273 3.82 -8.90 -15.17
CA VAL A 273 3.81 -10.27 -14.64
C VAL A 273 4.34 -11.26 -15.69
N GLY A 274 5.35 -12.05 -15.33
CA GLY A 274 6.00 -13.06 -16.20
C GLY A 274 7.50 -12.88 -16.37
N SER A 275 8.09 -11.87 -15.73
CA SER A 275 9.53 -11.67 -15.64
C SER A 275 10.03 -12.10 -14.26
N THR A 276 11.16 -12.79 -14.21
CA THR A 276 11.81 -13.24 -12.96
C THR A 276 12.25 -12.10 -12.03
N THR A 277 12.10 -10.85 -12.46
CA THR A 277 12.39 -9.64 -11.69
C THR A 277 11.22 -9.10 -10.93
N GLU A 278 10.06 -9.73 -11.00
CA GLU A 278 8.81 -9.28 -10.35
C GLU A 278 8.91 -9.12 -8.85
N ASN A 279 9.79 -9.86 -8.23
CA ASN A 279 9.95 -9.87 -6.78
C ASN A 279 10.60 -8.61 -6.22
N LEU A 280 11.18 -7.80 -7.07
CA LEU A 280 11.80 -6.54 -6.67
C LEU A 280 10.85 -5.37 -6.88
N GLU A 281 9.80 -5.62 -7.59
CA GLU A 281 8.85 -4.63 -8.00
C GLU A 281 7.90 -4.36 -6.85
N GLY A 282 7.67 -3.13 -6.60
CA GLY A 282 6.93 -2.71 -5.42
C GLY A 282 7.73 -2.83 -4.12
N LEU A 283 8.92 -3.42 -4.13
CA LEU A 283 9.83 -3.34 -3.02
C LEU A 283 10.46 -1.97 -2.98
N VAL A 284 9.83 -1.11 -2.26
CA VAL A 284 10.44 0.15 -1.88
C VAL A 284 11.44 -0.18 -0.79
N SER A 285 12.71 -0.04 -1.09
CA SER A 285 13.75 -0.29 -0.09
C SER A 285 13.60 0.67 1.08
N SER A 286 13.98 0.24 2.26
CA SER A 286 13.93 1.05 3.47
C SER A 286 14.59 2.44 3.34
N PRO A 287 15.75 2.59 2.70
CA PRO A 287 16.33 3.92 2.48
C PRO A 287 15.43 4.85 1.71
N ALA A 288 14.60 4.31 0.82
CA ALA A 288 13.65 5.07 0.04
C ALA A 288 12.55 5.72 0.87
N ASN A 289 12.15 5.09 1.95
CA ASN A 289 11.07 5.58 2.79
C ASN A 289 11.44 6.80 3.62
N LYS A 290 12.69 7.23 3.63
CA LYS A 290 13.09 8.48 4.30
C LYS A 290 12.42 9.71 3.69
N THR A 291 12.05 9.65 2.44
CA THR A 291 11.39 10.75 1.72
C THR A 291 9.90 10.53 1.48
N GLY A 292 9.41 9.32 1.79
CA GLY A 292 8.03 8.94 1.57
C GLY A 292 7.07 9.40 2.67
N MET A 293 5.80 9.10 2.44
CA MET A 293 4.72 9.47 3.34
C MET A 293 4.84 8.80 4.71
N PHE A 294 5.35 7.55 4.78
CA PHE A 294 5.32 6.75 6.00
C PHE A 294 6.67 6.71 6.72
N SER A 295 6.62 6.79 8.05
CA SER A 295 7.76 6.61 8.94
C SER A 295 7.33 6.01 10.28
N VAL A 296 8.25 5.37 11.01
CA VAL A 296 7.97 4.93 12.39
C VAL A 296 8.07 6.12 13.33
N LEU A 297 6.99 6.39 14.03
CA LEU A 297 6.92 7.45 15.03
C LEU A 297 7.37 6.94 16.39
N ASN A 298 6.91 5.76 16.78
CA ASN A 298 7.21 5.15 18.08
C ASN A 298 7.08 3.63 18.04
N VAL A 299 7.81 2.95 18.96
CA VAL A 299 7.73 1.50 19.21
C VAL A 299 7.70 1.29 20.73
N GLN A 300 6.67 0.59 21.23
CA GLN A 300 6.41 0.36 22.65
C GLN A 300 6.20 -1.13 22.97
#